data_1d905a453fbab6c33e8bd90fadcd192c
#
_entry.id   1d905a453fbab6c33e8bd90fadcd192c
#
_cell.length_a   1.000
_cell.length_b   1.000
_cell.length_c   1.000
_cell.angle_alpha   90.00
_cell.angle_beta   90.00
_cell.angle_gamma   90.00
#
_symmetry.space_group_name_H-M   'P 1'
#
loop_
_entity.id
_entity.type
_entity.pdbx_description
1 polymer ?
#
loop_
_entity_poly.entity_id
_entity_poly.type
_entity_poly.pdbx_seq_one_letter_code
_entity_poly.pdbx_strand_id
1 'polypeptide(L)'
;NVVYERMIVMPSNWIIRGDDSIAVRLLRRLPQTSKKIADDLLSEKKRVTKPKLIDSMLSKISVVEKKESSSFGNNISVSDDCISCGLCEKKCPRQNIHISDSKPVFGNRCVICLNCIYSCPKKALEPKKLKFVVIKDGFNFNDFINKINTDEPLPPIEETAKGIVWAGVRKYLKETD
;
A
#
# COMPACT_ATOMS: atom_id res chain seq x y z
N ASN A 1 20.86 11.29 -12.88
CA ASN A 1 20.82 9.99 -13.56
C ASN A 1 20.51 8.89 -12.55
N VAL A 2 19.50 8.05 -12.83
CA VAL A 2 19.22 6.84 -12.04
C VAL A 2 20.26 5.79 -12.42
N VAL A 3 20.98 5.26 -11.43
CA VAL A 3 22.01 4.23 -11.63
C VAL A 3 21.59 2.86 -11.11
N TYR A 4 20.62 2.84 -10.17
CA TYR A 4 20.08 1.63 -9.60
C TYR A 4 18.58 1.77 -9.32
N GLU A 5 17.82 0.75 -9.66
CA GLU A 5 16.40 0.62 -9.32
C GLU A 5 16.05 -0.83 -9.01
N ARG A 6 15.19 -1.04 -8.03
CA ARG A 6 14.62 -2.34 -7.71
C ARG A 6 13.24 -2.19 -7.08
N MET A 7 12.31 -3.00 -7.53
CA MET A 7 10.97 -3.04 -6.96
C MET A 7 10.94 -3.91 -5.70
N ILE A 8 10.32 -3.38 -4.64
CA ILE A 8 9.91 -4.15 -3.46
C ILE A 8 8.39 -4.25 -3.50
N VAL A 9 7.87 -5.46 -3.60
CA VAL A 9 6.42 -5.70 -3.59
C VAL A 9 5.96 -5.85 -2.15
N MET A 10 4.97 -5.05 -1.77
CA MET A 10 4.38 -5.04 -0.43
C MET A 10 2.94 -5.57 -0.48
N PRO A 11 2.38 -6.04 0.65
CA PRO A 11 0.97 -6.38 0.72
C PRO A 11 0.08 -5.22 0.30
N SER A 12 -0.94 -5.53 -0.51
CA SER A 12 -1.87 -4.51 -1.00
C SER A 12 -2.84 -4.10 0.10
N ASN A 13 -2.92 -2.79 0.34
CA ASN A 13 -3.92 -2.14 1.19
C ASN A 13 -5.03 -1.45 0.38
N TRP A 14 -5.16 -1.77 -0.92
CA TRP A 14 -5.99 -1.02 -1.85
C TRP A 14 -6.74 -1.96 -2.79
N ILE A 15 -8.03 -1.70 -3.04
CA ILE A 15 -8.94 -2.40 -3.96
C ILE A 15 -9.16 -3.88 -3.60
N ILE A 16 -8.11 -4.68 -3.61
CA ILE A 16 -8.20 -6.14 -3.43
C ILE A 16 -7.29 -6.56 -2.28
N ARG A 17 -7.88 -7.17 -1.26
CA ARG A 17 -7.14 -7.92 -0.26
C ARG A 17 -6.81 -9.29 -0.85
N GLY A 18 -5.53 -9.60 -0.94
CA GLY A 18 -5.09 -10.95 -1.24
C GLY A 18 -5.24 -11.89 -0.04
N ASP A 19 -5.04 -13.17 -0.28
CA ASP A 19 -4.90 -14.15 0.80
C ASP A 19 -3.76 -13.72 1.75
N ASP A 20 -3.96 -13.91 3.05
CA ASP A 20 -2.99 -13.51 4.08
C ASP A 20 -1.61 -14.18 3.87
N SER A 21 -1.59 -15.40 3.31
CA SER A 21 -0.35 -16.10 3.00
C SER A 21 0.52 -15.36 1.97
N ILE A 22 -0.09 -14.61 1.04
CA ILE A 22 0.63 -13.75 0.09
C ILE A 22 1.33 -12.63 0.84
N ALA A 23 0.62 -11.96 1.75
CA ALA A 23 1.18 -10.89 2.58
C ALA A 23 2.36 -11.41 3.43
N VAL A 24 2.18 -12.55 4.09
CA VAL A 24 3.22 -13.19 4.90
C VAL A 24 4.45 -13.55 4.04
N ARG A 25 4.27 -14.12 2.85
CA ARG A 25 5.39 -14.43 1.93
C ARG A 25 6.17 -13.18 1.51
N LEU A 26 5.45 -12.12 1.15
CA LEU A 26 6.08 -10.85 0.75
C LEU A 26 6.90 -10.27 1.90
N LEU A 27 6.36 -10.31 3.11
CA LEU A 27 7.03 -9.77 4.29
C LEU A 27 8.21 -10.65 4.76
N ARG A 28 8.10 -11.98 4.69
CA ARG A 28 9.21 -12.89 4.98
C ARG A 28 10.39 -12.69 4.03
N ARG A 29 10.11 -12.31 2.77
CA ARG A 29 11.14 -12.03 1.76
C ARG A 29 11.82 -10.67 1.94
N LEU A 30 11.16 -9.73 2.59
CA LEU A 30 11.60 -8.33 2.68
C LEU A 30 13.02 -8.17 3.25
N PRO A 31 13.42 -8.82 4.37
CA PRO A 31 14.77 -8.68 4.91
C PRO A 31 15.86 -9.09 3.92
N GLN A 32 15.68 -10.22 3.24
CA GLN A 32 16.63 -10.72 2.24
C GLN A 32 16.74 -9.77 1.04
N THR A 33 15.59 -9.31 0.52
CA THR A 33 15.56 -8.33 -0.58
C THR A 33 16.22 -7.02 -0.20
N SER A 34 15.96 -6.52 1.02
CA SER A 34 16.57 -5.28 1.52
C SER A 34 18.09 -5.42 1.68
N LYS A 35 18.56 -6.56 2.22
CA LYS A 35 19.99 -6.84 2.34
C LYS A 35 20.65 -6.85 0.96
N LYS A 36 20.06 -7.53 -0.01
CA LYS A 36 20.60 -7.58 -1.38
C LYS A 36 20.66 -6.21 -2.04
N ILE A 37 19.65 -5.35 -1.82
CA ILE A 37 19.67 -3.97 -2.32
C ILE A 37 20.85 -3.20 -1.69
N ALA A 38 21.07 -3.34 -0.39
CA ALA A 38 22.17 -2.71 0.30
C ALA A 38 23.53 -3.20 -0.25
N ASP A 39 23.71 -4.52 -0.40
CA ASP A 39 24.92 -5.12 -0.95
C ASP A 39 25.19 -4.66 -2.40
N ASP A 40 24.14 -4.62 -3.24
CA ASP A 40 24.23 -4.13 -4.63
C ASP A 40 24.65 -2.64 -4.67
N LEU A 41 24.11 -1.80 -3.76
CA LEU A 41 24.44 -0.37 -3.69
C LEU A 41 25.89 -0.15 -3.16
N LEU A 42 26.32 -0.88 -2.14
CA LEU A 42 27.65 -0.81 -1.59
C LEU A 42 28.72 -1.28 -2.59
N SER A 43 28.38 -2.23 -3.48
CA SER A 43 29.24 -2.69 -4.56
C SER A 43 29.14 -1.84 -5.83
N GLU A 44 28.48 -0.68 -5.76
CA GLU A 44 28.28 0.23 -6.90
C GLU A 44 27.65 -0.42 -8.14
N LYS A 45 26.88 -1.46 -7.93
CA LYS A 45 26.23 -2.21 -9.03
C LYS A 45 25.22 -1.34 -9.76
N LYS A 46 25.35 -1.29 -11.07
CA LYS A 46 24.39 -0.59 -11.92
C LYS A 46 23.24 -1.53 -12.30
N ARG A 47 22.03 -1.09 -12.07
CA ARG A 47 20.79 -1.81 -12.44
C ARG A 47 19.71 -0.81 -12.81
N VAL A 48 19.44 -0.69 -14.09
CA VAL A 48 18.36 0.16 -14.61
C VAL A 48 17.55 -0.65 -15.61
N THR A 49 16.25 -0.67 -15.41
CA THR A 49 15.31 -1.34 -16.32
C THR A 49 14.98 -0.42 -17.48
N LYS A 50 15.13 -0.90 -18.71
CA LYS A 50 14.69 -0.12 -19.86
C LYS A 50 13.16 -0.07 -19.88
N PRO A 51 12.53 1.13 -19.90
CA PRO A 51 11.08 1.25 -19.95
C PRO A 51 10.55 0.62 -21.24
N LYS A 52 9.45 -0.12 -21.12
CA LYS A 52 8.71 -0.67 -22.26
C LYS A 52 7.73 0.39 -22.79
N LEU A 53 7.28 0.25 -24.03
CA LEU A 53 6.28 1.17 -24.61
C LEU A 53 5.01 1.26 -23.75
N ILE A 54 4.58 0.16 -23.15
CA ILE A 54 3.43 0.11 -22.26
C ILE A 54 3.64 0.97 -21.01
N ASP A 55 4.86 1.08 -20.48
CA ASP A 55 5.17 1.88 -19.30
C ASP A 55 4.96 3.37 -19.59
N SER A 56 5.25 3.80 -20.82
CA SER A 56 4.98 5.17 -21.26
C SER A 56 3.48 5.48 -21.36
N MET A 57 2.64 4.50 -21.74
CA MET A 57 1.20 4.67 -21.73
C MET A 57 0.65 4.73 -20.30
N LEU A 58 1.11 3.84 -19.42
CA LEU A 58 0.71 3.81 -18.01
C LEU A 58 1.14 5.06 -17.25
N SER A 59 2.31 5.64 -17.58
CA SER A 59 2.77 6.88 -16.95
C SER A 59 1.84 8.07 -17.21
N LYS A 60 1.16 8.11 -18.37
CA LYS A 60 0.17 9.15 -18.66
C LYS A 60 -1.08 9.03 -17.78
N ILE A 61 -1.48 7.80 -17.44
CA ILE A 61 -2.61 7.54 -16.53
C ILE A 61 -2.26 8.01 -15.11
N SER A 62 -1.01 7.84 -14.68
CA SER A 62 -0.57 8.26 -13.34
C SER A 62 -0.65 9.77 -13.10
N VAL A 63 -0.62 10.59 -14.15
CA VAL A 63 -0.80 12.05 -14.03
C VAL A 63 -2.22 12.40 -13.63
N VAL A 64 -3.22 11.69 -14.20
CA VAL A 64 -4.63 11.87 -13.84
C VAL A 64 -4.87 11.39 -12.40
N GLU A 65 -4.32 10.25 -12.05
CA GLU A 65 -4.40 9.68 -10.71
C GLU A 65 -3.81 10.61 -9.64
N LYS A 66 -2.70 11.28 -9.93
CA LYS A 66 -2.09 12.26 -9.04
C LYS A 66 -3.00 13.48 -8.80
N LYS A 67 -3.74 13.93 -9.81
CA LYS A 67 -4.70 15.03 -9.69
C LYS A 67 -5.90 14.61 -8.84
N GLU A 68 -6.44 13.41 -9.08
CA GLU A 68 -7.54 12.87 -8.31
C GLU A 68 -7.15 12.56 -6.86
N SER A 69 -5.91 12.14 -6.61
CA SER A 69 -5.44 11.84 -5.26
C SER A 69 -5.47 13.07 -4.34
N SER A 70 -5.14 14.25 -4.87
CA SER A 70 -5.17 15.48 -4.07
C SER A 70 -6.58 15.84 -3.60
N SER A 71 -7.61 15.54 -4.42
CA SER A 71 -9.01 15.79 -4.10
C SER A 71 -9.66 14.70 -3.24
N PHE A 72 -9.07 13.51 -3.19
CA PHE A 72 -9.63 12.37 -2.46
C PHE A 72 -9.85 12.69 -0.97
N GLY A 73 -8.90 13.38 -0.33
CA GLY A 73 -9.02 13.79 1.07
C GLY A 73 -10.29 14.61 1.31
N ASN A 74 -10.56 15.59 0.48
CA ASN A 74 -11.75 16.47 0.59
C ASN A 74 -13.08 15.71 0.35
N ASN A 75 -13.00 14.51 -0.21
CA ASN A 75 -14.15 13.63 -0.44
C ASN A 75 -14.30 12.53 0.64
N ILE A 76 -13.63 12.65 1.77
CA ILE A 76 -13.86 11.77 2.92
C ILE A 76 -14.97 12.39 3.77
N SER A 77 -16.04 11.63 4.01
CA SER A 77 -17.09 11.97 4.97
C SER A 77 -16.70 11.52 6.37
N VAL A 78 -17.14 12.26 7.35
CA VAL A 78 -16.95 11.95 8.77
C VAL A 78 -18.33 11.75 9.37
N SER A 79 -18.60 10.54 9.91
CA SER A 79 -19.87 10.25 10.61
C SER A 79 -19.89 10.84 12.01
N ASP A 80 -21.06 10.79 12.64
CA ASP A 80 -21.23 11.26 14.01
C ASP A 80 -20.63 10.31 15.07
N ASP A 81 -20.22 9.10 14.66
CA ASP A 81 -19.44 8.19 15.49
C ASP A 81 -18.02 8.69 15.79
N CYS A 82 -17.59 9.78 15.15
CA CYS A 82 -16.27 10.35 15.36
C CYS A 82 -16.12 10.88 16.79
N ILE A 83 -15.15 10.34 17.52
CA ILE A 83 -14.83 10.71 18.90
C ILE A 83 -13.68 11.73 18.99
N SER A 84 -13.30 12.36 17.91
CA SER A 84 -12.24 13.39 17.85
C SER A 84 -10.89 12.97 18.44
N CYS A 85 -10.55 11.67 18.37
CA CYS A 85 -9.34 11.12 19.00
C CYS A 85 -8.01 11.56 18.35
N GLY A 86 -8.03 12.28 17.24
CA GLY A 86 -6.85 12.79 16.53
C GLY A 86 -5.98 11.73 15.83
N LEU A 87 -6.35 10.44 15.88
CA LEU A 87 -5.52 9.37 15.32
C LEU A 87 -5.32 9.50 13.79
N CYS A 88 -6.34 9.94 13.06
CA CYS A 88 -6.27 10.20 11.61
C CYS A 88 -5.28 11.32 11.27
N GLU A 89 -5.23 12.39 12.08
CA GLU A 89 -4.25 13.47 11.97
C GLU A 89 -2.84 12.94 12.22
N LYS A 90 -2.62 12.28 13.37
CA LYS A 90 -1.32 11.71 13.75
C LYS A 90 -0.76 10.70 12.75
N LYS A 91 -1.63 9.89 12.14
CA LYS A 91 -1.27 8.83 11.20
C LYS A 91 -1.12 9.31 9.76
N CYS A 92 -1.44 10.57 9.44
CA CYS A 92 -1.35 11.07 8.08
C CYS A 92 0.09 11.36 7.66
N PRO A 93 0.70 10.59 6.73
CA PRO A 93 2.10 10.77 6.33
C PRO A 93 2.34 12.09 5.58
N ARG A 94 1.25 12.73 5.09
CA ARG A 94 1.29 14.01 4.39
C ARG A 94 0.87 15.19 5.26
N GLN A 95 0.59 14.96 6.57
CA GLN A 95 0.08 16.00 7.47
C GLN A 95 -1.08 16.79 6.83
N ASN A 96 -1.98 16.03 6.19
CA ASN A 96 -3.09 16.58 5.40
C ASN A 96 -4.40 16.66 6.18
N ILE A 97 -4.38 16.31 7.45
CA ILE A 97 -5.56 16.24 8.32
C ILE A 97 -5.25 17.02 9.58
N HIS A 98 -6.20 17.84 10.03
CA HIS A 98 -6.15 18.51 11.33
C HIS A 98 -7.53 18.45 11.99
N ILE A 99 -7.56 18.48 13.32
CA ILE A 99 -8.82 18.52 14.05
C ILE A 99 -9.25 19.97 14.22
N SER A 100 -10.46 20.28 13.76
CA SER A 100 -11.14 21.58 13.98
C SER A 100 -12.58 21.31 14.37
N ASP A 101 -13.08 22.03 15.35
CA ASP A 101 -14.46 21.90 15.87
C ASP A 101 -14.83 20.43 16.17
N SER A 102 -13.91 19.73 16.80
CA SER A 102 -14.07 18.31 17.20
C SER A 102 -14.25 17.34 16.02
N LYS A 103 -13.94 17.73 14.78
CA LYS A 103 -13.97 16.86 13.61
C LYS A 103 -12.69 17.00 12.77
N PRO A 104 -12.25 15.93 12.09
CA PRO A 104 -11.10 16.01 11.18
C PRO A 104 -11.47 16.79 9.93
N VAL A 105 -10.62 17.73 9.57
CA VAL A 105 -10.66 18.52 8.33
C VAL A 105 -9.52 18.06 7.42
N PHE A 106 -9.83 17.83 6.16
CA PHE A 106 -8.91 17.29 5.16
C PHE A 106 -8.47 18.39 4.20
N GLY A 107 -7.16 18.47 3.97
CA GLY A 107 -6.57 19.36 2.97
C GLY A 107 -6.43 18.70 1.59
N ASN A 108 -5.61 19.31 0.73
CA ASN A 108 -5.41 18.94 -0.68
C ASN A 108 -4.11 18.15 -0.96
N ARG A 109 -3.44 17.64 0.08
CA ARG A 109 -2.17 16.89 -0.05
C ARG A 109 -2.34 15.38 0.11
N CYS A 110 -3.57 14.87 -0.07
CA CYS A 110 -3.86 13.44 0.04
C CYS A 110 -3.11 12.64 -1.03
N VAL A 111 -2.69 11.42 -0.69
CA VAL A 111 -2.02 10.45 -1.57
C VAL A 111 -2.74 9.09 -1.58
N ILE A 112 -3.99 9.06 -1.18
CA ILE A 112 -4.87 7.87 -1.13
C ILE A 112 -4.19 6.67 -0.41
N CYS A 113 -3.40 6.91 0.62
CA CYS A 113 -2.78 5.82 1.38
C CYS A 113 -3.76 5.08 2.30
N LEU A 114 -4.97 5.59 2.49
CA LEU A 114 -6.08 5.04 3.28
C LEU A 114 -5.78 4.85 4.78
N ASN A 115 -4.60 5.25 5.24
CA ASN A 115 -4.17 5.02 6.62
C ASN A 115 -5.12 5.64 7.66
N CYS A 116 -5.66 6.84 7.39
CA CYS A 116 -6.65 7.48 8.25
C CYS A 116 -7.96 6.67 8.37
N ILE A 117 -8.39 6.04 7.27
CA ILE A 117 -9.62 5.22 7.23
C ILE A 117 -9.42 3.93 8.01
N TYR A 118 -8.33 3.20 7.72
CA TYR A 118 -8.07 1.90 8.37
C TYR A 118 -7.69 2.01 9.84
N SER A 119 -7.09 3.13 10.26
CA SER A 119 -6.72 3.33 11.66
C SER A 119 -7.82 3.95 12.52
N CYS A 120 -8.97 4.30 11.94
CA CYS A 120 -10.07 4.89 12.69
C CYS A 120 -10.76 3.82 13.58
N PRO A 121 -10.70 3.92 14.92
CA PRO A 121 -11.27 2.90 15.81
C PRO A 121 -12.80 2.85 15.75
N LYS A 122 -13.42 3.96 15.33
CA LYS A 122 -14.87 4.07 15.17
C LYS A 122 -15.33 3.87 13.73
N LYS A 123 -14.41 3.61 12.78
CA LYS A 123 -14.72 3.51 11.34
C LYS A 123 -15.53 4.71 10.83
N ALA A 124 -15.34 5.87 11.42
CA ALA A 124 -16.09 7.09 11.16
C ALA A 124 -15.70 7.81 9.87
N LEU A 125 -14.71 7.30 9.13
CA LEU A 125 -14.19 7.92 7.91
C LEU A 125 -14.52 7.06 6.70
N GLU A 126 -15.27 7.60 5.75
CA GLU A 126 -15.65 6.91 4.53
C GLU A 126 -15.46 7.82 3.30
N PRO A 127 -14.84 7.35 2.21
CA PRO A 127 -14.76 8.16 0.99
C PRO A 127 -16.14 8.26 0.32
N LYS A 128 -16.54 9.48 -0.06
CA LYS A 128 -17.78 9.73 -0.82
C LYS A 128 -17.68 9.20 -2.25
N LYS A 129 -16.48 9.30 -2.83
CA LYS A 129 -16.14 8.80 -4.17
C LYS A 129 -15.08 7.71 -4.06
N LEU A 130 -14.99 6.83 -5.06
CA LEU A 130 -13.99 5.75 -5.12
C LEU A 130 -14.05 4.80 -3.90
N LYS A 131 -15.26 4.53 -3.37
CA LYS A 131 -15.44 3.61 -2.23
C LYS A 131 -14.81 2.24 -2.44
N PHE A 132 -14.74 1.79 -3.69
CA PHE A 132 -14.18 0.49 -4.08
C PHE A 132 -12.67 0.36 -3.79
N VAL A 133 -11.95 1.47 -3.59
CA VAL A 133 -10.52 1.42 -3.25
C VAL A 133 -10.28 0.99 -1.80
N VAL A 134 -11.30 1.09 -0.94
CA VAL A 134 -11.23 0.71 0.46
C VAL A 134 -11.57 -0.77 0.60
N ILE A 135 -10.69 -1.54 1.21
CA ILE A 135 -10.92 -2.95 1.54
C ILE A 135 -11.99 -3.03 2.64
N LYS A 136 -13.10 -3.73 2.36
CA LYS A 136 -14.27 -3.80 3.28
C LYS A 136 -13.91 -4.28 4.68
N ASP A 137 -13.06 -5.30 4.78
CA ASP A 137 -12.64 -5.88 6.06
C ASP A 137 -11.55 -5.05 6.74
N GLY A 138 -11.15 -3.94 6.12
CA GLY A 138 -10.04 -3.11 6.57
C GLY A 138 -8.67 -3.71 6.22
N PHE A 139 -7.63 -2.99 6.59
CA PHE A 139 -6.26 -3.42 6.44
C PHE A 139 -5.46 -3.01 7.67
N ASN A 140 -4.90 -3.98 8.36
CA ASN A 140 -4.00 -3.75 9.47
C ASN A 140 -2.70 -4.56 9.27
N PHE A 141 -1.59 -3.86 9.17
CA PHE A 141 -0.30 -4.48 8.94
C PHE A 141 0.11 -5.42 10.08
N ASN A 142 -0.30 -5.12 11.31
CA ASN A 142 0.01 -5.93 12.48
C ASN A 142 -0.60 -7.34 12.42
N ASP A 143 -1.68 -7.54 11.67
CA ASP A 143 -2.32 -8.86 11.51
C ASP A 143 -1.36 -9.88 10.87
N PHE A 144 -0.35 -9.40 10.15
CA PHE A 144 0.64 -10.24 9.48
C PHE A 144 1.92 -10.43 10.29
N ILE A 145 2.27 -9.50 11.19
CA ILE A 145 3.56 -9.51 11.92
C ILE A 145 3.70 -10.81 12.73
N ASN A 146 2.66 -11.23 13.42
CA ASN A 146 2.71 -12.45 14.24
C ASN A 146 2.88 -13.70 13.38
N LYS A 147 2.37 -13.69 12.14
CA LYS A 147 2.45 -14.82 11.20
C LYS A 147 3.78 -14.90 10.46
N ILE A 148 4.57 -13.82 10.44
CA ILE A 148 5.88 -13.79 9.76
C ILE A 148 6.88 -14.73 10.45
N ASN A 149 6.84 -14.75 11.78
CA ASN A 149 7.80 -15.45 12.63
C ASN A 149 7.39 -16.90 12.96
N THR A 150 6.31 -17.39 12.39
CA THR A 150 5.89 -18.79 12.56
C THR A 150 6.48 -19.67 11.44
N ASP A 151 6.90 -20.89 11.76
CA ASP A 151 7.34 -21.88 10.77
C ASP A 151 6.15 -22.62 10.12
N GLU A 152 4.92 -22.14 10.33
CA GLU A 152 3.75 -22.76 9.71
C GLU A 152 3.89 -22.77 8.18
N PRO A 153 3.66 -23.92 7.54
CA PRO A 153 3.69 -24.04 6.10
C PRO A 153 2.57 -23.21 5.48
N LEU A 154 2.92 -22.36 4.53
CA LEU A 154 1.94 -21.57 3.79
C LEU A 154 1.39 -22.40 2.62
N PRO A 155 0.08 -22.28 2.30
CA PRO A 155 -0.53 -22.97 1.18
C PRO A 155 0.17 -22.58 -0.15
N PRO A 156 0.19 -23.45 -1.18
CA PRO A 156 0.85 -23.15 -2.45
C PRO A 156 0.45 -21.79 -3.04
N ILE A 157 1.42 -21.06 -3.60
CA ILE A 157 1.16 -19.71 -4.15
C ILE A 157 0.17 -19.76 -5.32
N GLU A 158 0.13 -20.86 -6.05
CA GLU A 158 -0.77 -21.10 -7.16
C GLU A 158 -2.24 -21.19 -6.72
N GLU A 159 -2.48 -21.61 -5.49
CA GLU A 159 -3.81 -21.73 -4.91
C GLU A 159 -4.31 -20.39 -4.32
N THR A 160 -3.41 -19.62 -3.76
CA THR A 160 -3.74 -18.38 -3.02
C THR A 160 -3.70 -17.13 -3.89
N ALA A 161 -2.82 -17.10 -4.90
CA ALA A 161 -2.64 -15.98 -5.81
C ALA A 161 -3.17 -16.30 -7.22
N LYS A 162 -4.44 -16.69 -7.34
CA LYS A 162 -5.07 -17.07 -8.63
C LYS A 162 -5.34 -15.86 -9.53
N GLY A 163 -5.38 -16.12 -10.84
CA GLY A 163 -5.76 -15.14 -11.85
C GLY A 163 -4.64 -14.19 -12.28
N ILE A 164 -4.96 -13.37 -13.28
CA ILE A 164 -4.00 -12.49 -13.96
C ILE A 164 -3.51 -11.35 -13.05
N VAL A 165 -4.37 -10.87 -12.17
CA VAL A 165 -4.06 -9.77 -11.23
C VAL A 165 -2.85 -10.12 -10.35
N TRP A 166 -2.70 -11.38 -9.98
CA TRP A 166 -1.62 -11.86 -9.13
C TRP A 166 -0.40 -12.39 -9.89
N ALA A 167 -0.43 -12.35 -11.24
CA ALA A 167 0.68 -12.88 -12.05
C ALA A 167 2.02 -12.19 -11.73
N GLY A 168 2.02 -10.89 -11.55
CA GLY A 168 3.21 -10.12 -11.17
C GLY A 168 3.75 -10.52 -9.78
N VAL A 169 2.86 -10.70 -8.82
CA VAL A 169 3.23 -11.13 -7.45
C VAL A 169 3.77 -12.56 -7.45
N ARG A 170 3.12 -13.49 -8.17
CA ARG A 170 3.64 -14.85 -8.33
C ARG A 170 5.04 -14.85 -8.95
N LYS A 171 5.24 -14.06 -10.01
CA LYS A 171 6.55 -13.92 -10.65
C LYS A 171 7.58 -13.40 -9.66
N TYR A 172 7.29 -12.30 -8.96
CA TYR A 172 8.17 -11.70 -7.96
C TYR A 172 8.56 -12.69 -6.85
N LEU A 173 7.61 -13.50 -6.36
CA LEU A 173 7.85 -14.47 -5.29
C LEU A 173 8.62 -15.72 -5.77
N LYS A 174 8.58 -16.03 -7.08
CA LYS A 174 9.34 -17.14 -7.70
C LYS A 174 10.74 -16.74 -8.15
N GLU A 175 10.99 -15.46 -8.38
CA GLU A 175 12.32 -14.98 -8.73
C GLU A 175 13.25 -15.21 -7.54
N THR A 176 14.23 -16.07 -7.73
CA THR A 176 15.39 -16.18 -6.84
C THR A 176 16.29 -14.97 -7.05
N ASP A 177 16.64 -14.33 -5.98
CA ASP A 177 17.54 -13.17 -6.01
C ASP A 177 18.97 -13.52 -6.37
#